data_a29d025488f0ca71be6aa0c981cbafea
#
_entry.id   a29d025488f0ca71be6aa0c981cbafea
#
_cell.length_a   1.000
_cell.length_b   1.000
_cell.length_c   1.000
_cell.angle_alpha   90.00
_cell.angle_beta   90.00
_cell.angle_gamma   90.00
#
_symmetry.space_group_name_H-M   'P 1'
#
loop_
_entity.id
_entity.type
_entity.pdbx_description
1 polymer ?
#
loop_
_entity_poly.entity_id
_entity_poly.type
_entity_poly.pdbx_seq_one_letter_code
_entity_poly.pdbx_strand_id
1 'polypeptide(L)'
;KPMVEVLGRPVIDFVKDSMIQGGVNNIIVTTGYRGEMLAEHVKEWNIDGRTARINQESTPMGTAGSVRLLLDEITDTVIIGSGDSVASFDVAALMDAHKRSGAKATMALWEVEDPSPFGIVGLSSSAEGEIDGSLREGYIRRFKEKPTPEEAFSNVINAGLYILEPEVMALVPEGEKYDFSKNLFPRLLEMGWPMYAQAID
;
A
#
# COMPACT_ATOMS: atom_id res chain seq x y z
N LYS A 1 11.00 13.65 0.93
CA LYS A 1 10.71 12.84 2.14
C LYS A 1 11.39 11.47 2.11
N PRO A 2 11.35 10.67 1.01
CA PRO A 2 11.92 9.31 0.98
C PRO A 2 13.41 9.23 1.35
N MET A 3 14.16 10.31 1.12
CA MET A 3 15.59 10.43 1.39
C MET A 3 15.92 11.08 2.76
N VAL A 4 14.92 11.30 3.61
CA VAL A 4 15.15 11.70 5.00
C VAL A 4 15.78 10.51 5.74
N GLU A 5 16.86 10.76 6.49
CA GLU A 5 17.52 9.70 7.22
C GLU A 5 16.88 9.45 8.59
N VAL A 6 16.64 8.18 8.86
CA VAL A 6 16.24 7.66 10.17
C VAL A 6 17.22 6.54 10.55
N LEU A 7 17.80 6.62 11.72
CA LEU A 7 18.86 5.68 12.17
C LEU A 7 20.02 5.56 11.16
N GLY A 8 20.38 6.67 10.50
CA GLY A 8 21.51 6.73 9.57
C GLY A 8 21.26 6.12 8.18
N ARG A 9 19.99 5.90 7.81
CA ARG A 9 19.63 5.39 6.48
C ARG A 9 18.36 6.05 5.95
N PRO A 10 18.21 6.23 4.62
CA PRO A 10 17.03 6.79 4.00
C PRO A 10 15.75 6.02 4.36
N VAL A 11 14.67 6.75 4.61
CA VAL A 11 13.36 6.16 4.97
C VAL A 11 12.89 5.12 3.95
N ILE A 12 13.09 5.36 2.67
CA ILE A 12 12.67 4.45 1.60
C ILE A 12 13.32 3.05 1.71
N ASP A 13 14.49 2.94 2.33
CA ASP A 13 15.19 1.67 2.47
C ASP A 13 14.47 0.69 3.40
N PHE A 14 13.67 1.18 4.35
CA PHE A 14 12.89 0.31 5.24
C PHE A 14 11.84 -0.49 4.45
N VAL A 15 11.09 0.18 3.61
CA VAL A 15 10.08 -0.47 2.75
C VAL A 15 10.75 -1.35 1.68
N LYS A 16 11.82 -0.87 1.06
CA LYS A 16 12.62 -1.67 0.10
C LYS A 16 13.09 -2.97 0.72
N ASP A 17 13.67 -2.93 1.93
CA ASP A 17 14.18 -4.12 2.58
C ASP A 17 13.08 -5.13 2.90
N SER A 18 11.91 -4.68 3.34
CA SER A 18 10.74 -5.52 3.55
C SER A 18 10.29 -6.20 2.26
N MET A 19 10.27 -5.48 1.13
CA MET A 19 9.94 -6.05 -0.17
C MET A 19 10.96 -7.10 -0.62
N ILE A 20 12.26 -6.82 -0.48
CA ILE A 20 13.34 -7.75 -0.83
C ILE A 20 13.27 -9.03 0.03
N GLN A 21 13.05 -8.89 1.34
CA GLN A 21 12.86 -10.03 2.24
C GLN A 21 11.64 -10.87 1.86
N GLY A 22 10.58 -10.24 1.34
CA GLY A 22 9.41 -10.90 0.78
C GLY A 22 9.59 -11.50 -0.61
N GLY A 23 10.82 -11.46 -1.18
CA GLY A 23 11.14 -12.09 -2.46
C GLY A 23 10.95 -11.19 -3.69
N VAL A 24 10.73 -9.88 -3.52
CA VAL A 24 10.62 -8.94 -4.63
C VAL A 24 11.98 -8.72 -5.28
N ASN A 25 12.07 -8.92 -6.59
CA ASN A 25 13.31 -8.77 -7.36
C ASN A 25 13.28 -7.63 -8.39
N ASN A 26 12.10 -7.08 -8.68
CA ASN A 26 11.95 -5.95 -9.59
C ASN A 26 11.24 -4.80 -8.88
N ILE A 27 11.92 -3.67 -8.72
CA ILE A 27 11.43 -2.52 -7.97
C ILE A 27 11.38 -1.31 -8.88
N ILE A 28 10.22 -0.66 -8.95
CA ILE A 28 10.05 0.60 -9.67
C ILE A 28 9.61 1.65 -8.65
N VAL A 29 10.39 2.72 -8.55
CA VAL A 29 10.07 3.83 -7.66
C VAL A 29 9.45 4.96 -8.49
N THR A 30 8.17 5.23 -8.25
CA THR A 30 7.51 6.38 -8.88
C THR A 30 7.85 7.65 -8.12
N THR A 31 8.21 8.71 -8.82
CA THR A 31 8.58 9.97 -8.22
C THR A 31 8.13 11.16 -9.09
N GLY A 32 7.79 12.25 -8.44
CA GLY A 32 7.52 13.53 -9.10
C GLY A 32 8.79 14.36 -9.29
N TYR A 33 8.64 15.65 -9.17
CA TYR A 33 9.71 16.64 -9.36
C TYR A 33 10.85 16.49 -8.34
N ARG A 34 12.12 16.66 -8.77
CA ARG A 34 13.35 16.56 -7.98
C ARG A 34 13.72 15.15 -7.51
N GLY A 35 13.59 14.18 -8.39
CA GLY A 35 13.95 12.79 -8.09
C GLY A 35 15.43 12.41 -8.24
N GLU A 36 16.35 13.35 -8.52
CA GLU A 36 17.76 13.06 -8.88
C GLU A 36 18.51 12.31 -7.78
N MET A 37 18.45 12.79 -6.52
CA MET A 37 19.06 12.10 -5.39
C MET A 37 18.48 10.71 -5.17
N LEU A 38 17.17 10.58 -5.32
CA LEU A 38 16.48 9.30 -5.21
C LEU A 38 16.86 8.36 -6.36
N ALA A 39 17.02 8.90 -7.58
CA ALA A 39 17.44 8.13 -8.75
C ALA A 39 18.84 7.54 -8.58
N GLU A 40 19.80 8.32 -8.08
CA GLU A 40 21.16 7.83 -7.79
C GLU A 40 21.13 6.74 -6.71
N HIS A 41 20.36 6.95 -5.63
CA HIS A 41 20.24 5.97 -4.56
C HIS A 41 19.59 4.65 -5.05
N VAL A 42 18.54 4.73 -5.87
CA VAL A 42 17.86 3.54 -6.42
C VAL A 42 18.76 2.73 -7.35
N LYS A 43 19.71 3.37 -8.06
CA LYS A 43 20.68 2.65 -8.90
C LYS A 43 21.51 1.66 -8.10
N GLU A 44 21.83 1.97 -6.84
CA GLU A 44 22.60 1.10 -5.96
C GLU A 44 21.85 -0.20 -5.58
N TRP A 45 20.52 -0.24 -5.79
CA TRP A 45 19.72 -1.44 -5.51
C TRP A 45 19.81 -2.52 -6.59
N ASN A 46 20.43 -2.20 -7.74
CA ASN A 46 20.69 -3.17 -8.82
C ASN A 46 21.88 -4.08 -8.47
N ILE A 47 21.61 -5.06 -7.61
CA ILE A 47 22.60 -5.96 -7.04
C ILE A 47 22.00 -7.37 -6.91
N ASP A 48 22.80 -8.41 -7.03
CA ASP A 48 22.40 -9.80 -6.85
C ASP A 48 21.22 -10.25 -7.75
N GLY A 49 21.20 -9.78 -9.01
CA GLY A 49 20.15 -10.11 -9.98
C GLY A 49 18.84 -9.33 -9.79
N ARG A 50 18.76 -8.44 -8.81
CA ARG A 50 17.63 -7.51 -8.68
C ARG A 50 17.72 -6.39 -9.69
N THR A 51 16.56 -5.87 -10.08
CA THR A 51 16.44 -4.68 -10.92
C THR A 51 15.69 -3.59 -10.18
N ALA A 52 16.20 -2.37 -10.25
CA ALA A 52 15.54 -1.20 -9.67
C ALA A 52 15.70 0.01 -10.58
N ARG A 53 14.64 0.78 -10.74
CA ARG A 53 14.64 2.01 -11.53
C ARG A 53 13.63 3.02 -11.01
N ILE A 54 13.82 4.25 -11.42
CA ILE A 54 12.86 5.35 -11.24
C ILE A 54 11.88 5.40 -12.42
N ASN A 55 10.62 5.67 -12.15
CA ASN A 55 9.65 6.21 -13.09
C ASN A 55 9.29 7.63 -12.64
N GLN A 56 9.78 8.62 -13.37
CA GLN A 56 9.51 10.03 -13.06
C GLN A 56 8.26 10.52 -13.80
N GLU A 57 7.28 11.00 -13.03
CA GLU A 57 6.08 11.61 -13.58
C GLU A 57 6.31 13.10 -13.89
N SER A 58 5.73 13.58 -14.98
CA SER A 58 5.82 14.99 -15.40
C SER A 58 4.85 15.91 -14.64
N THR A 59 3.75 15.36 -14.18
CA THR A 59 2.71 16.03 -13.38
C THR A 59 2.28 15.13 -12.22
N PRO A 60 1.95 15.70 -11.04
CA PRO A 60 1.51 14.90 -9.91
C PRO A 60 0.21 14.15 -10.19
N MET A 61 0.30 12.82 -10.27
CA MET A 61 -0.82 11.94 -10.62
C MET A 61 -1.56 11.35 -9.42
N GLY A 62 -1.12 11.66 -8.20
CA GLY A 62 -1.60 10.98 -6.99
C GLY A 62 -0.98 9.59 -6.83
N THR A 63 -1.27 8.92 -5.72
CA THR A 63 -0.58 7.67 -5.37
C THR A 63 -0.91 6.52 -6.33
N ALA A 64 -2.18 6.34 -6.68
CA ALA A 64 -2.60 5.29 -7.63
C ALA A 64 -2.37 5.71 -9.09
N GLY A 65 -2.54 6.99 -9.43
CA GLY A 65 -2.28 7.50 -10.76
C GLY A 65 -0.82 7.36 -11.18
N SER A 66 0.13 7.55 -10.25
CA SER A 66 1.56 7.31 -10.50
C SER A 66 1.85 5.84 -10.87
N VAL A 67 1.21 4.90 -10.19
CA VAL A 67 1.34 3.46 -10.50
C VAL A 67 0.62 3.10 -11.81
N ARG A 68 -0.49 3.76 -12.10
CA ARG A 68 -1.23 3.57 -13.37
C ARG A 68 -0.38 3.81 -14.62
N LEU A 69 0.60 4.72 -14.54
CA LEU A 69 1.55 4.97 -15.64
C LEU A 69 2.38 3.73 -16.02
N LEU A 70 2.41 2.73 -15.13
CA LEU A 70 3.16 1.47 -15.31
C LEU A 70 2.24 0.30 -15.65
N LEU A 71 0.96 0.53 -15.97
CA LEU A 71 -0.03 -0.54 -16.13
C LEU A 71 0.42 -1.62 -17.12
N ASP A 72 1.03 -1.25 -18.23
CA ASP A 72 1.49 -2.19 -19.25
C ASP A 72 2.61 -3.14 -18.75
N GLU A 73 3.27 -2.78 -17.65
CA GLU A 73 4.30 -3.58 -16.98
C GLU A 73 3.74 -4.44 -15.84
N ILE A 74 2.50 -4.19 -15.40
CA ILE A 74 1.85 -4.93 -14.31
C ILE A 74 1.11 -6.14 -14.90
N THR A 75 1.83 -7.23 -15.03
CA THR A 75 1.32 -8.47 -15.63
C THR A 75 0.93 -9.54 -14.60
N ASP A 76 1.22 -9.30 -13.35
CA ASP A 76 0.99 -10.22 -12.23
C ASP A 76 0.67 -9.41 -10.96
N THR A 77 0.37 -10.08 -9.85
CA THR A 77 0.18 -9.47 -8.54
C THR A 77 1.30 -8.49 -8.21
N VAL A 78 0.95 -7.26 -7.86
CA VAL A 78 1.90 -6.18 -7.57
C VAL A 78 1.88 -5.80 -6.10
N ILE A 79 3.08 -5.54 -5.54
CA ILE A 79 3.24 -5.01 -4.18
C ILE A 79 3.56 -3.52 -4.28
N ILE A 80 2.79 -2.71 -3.57
CA ILE A 80 2.91 -1.26 -3.57
C ILE A 80 3.20 -0.79 -2.16
N GLY A 81 4.28 -0.04 -1.97
CA GLY A 81 4.67 0.53 -0.69
C GLY A 81 4.87 2.03 -0.75
N SER A 82 4.49 2.71 0.33
CA SER A 82 4.76 4.12 0.51
C SER A 82 6.24 4.34 0.85
N GLY A 83 6.95 5.11 0.05
CA GLY A 83 8.39 5.36 0.21
C GLY A 83 8.75 6.31 1.36
N ASP A 84 7.78 6.77 2.14
CA ASP A 84 8.00 7.66 3.30
C ASP A 84 7.54 7.05 4.64
N SER A 85 7.33 5.74 4.67
CA SER A 85 7.02 4.98 5.89
C SER A 85 8.27 4.36 6.52
N VAL A 86 8.40 4.52 7.84
CA VAL A 86 9.40 3.82 8.65
C VAL A 86 8.70 2.62 9.31
N ALA A 87 8.50 1.57 8.55
CA ALA A 87 7.89 0.35 9.03
C ALA A 87 8.61 -0.87 8.45
N SER A 88 8.67 -1.93 9.22
CA SER A 88 9.09 -3.25 8.74
C SER A 88 7.85 -4.07 8.49
N PHE A 89 7.70 -4.60 7.28
CA PHE A 89 6.55 -5.39 6.88
C PHE A 89 6.94 -6.84 6.65
N ASP A 90 6.19 -7.78 7.18
CA ASP A 90 6.25 -9.17 6.74
C ASP A 90 5.44 -9.33 5.44
N VAL A 91 6.11 -9.01 4.33
CA VAL A 91 5.50 -9.08 2.99
C VAL A 91 5.08 -10.51 2.63
N ALA A 92 5.82 -11.51 3.11
CA ALA A 92 5.47 -12.91 2.86
C ALA A 92 4.17 -13.29 3.57
N ALA A 93 4.01 -12.94 4.85
CA ALA A 93 2.77 -13.18 5.59
C ALA A 93 1.58 -12.45 4.96
N LEU A 94 1.77 -11.19 4.51
CA LEU A 94 0.72 -10.45 3.83
C LEU A 94 0.33 -11.07 2.48
N MET A 95 1.30 -11.58 1.72
CA MET A 95 1.06 -12.31 0.46
C MET A 95 0.30 -13.62 0.71
N ASP A 96 0.61 -14.33 1.78
CA ASP A 96 -0.12 -15.54 2.16
C ASP A 96 -1.57 -15.22 2.55
N ALA A 97 -1.79 -14.12 3.29
CA ALA A 97 -3.13 -13.64 3.62
C ALA A 97 -3.92 -13.25 2.36
N HIS A 98 -3.28 -12.56 1.42
CA HIS A 98 -3.85 -12.21 0.11
C HIS A 98 -4.33 -13.45 -0.65
N LYS A 99 -3.48 -14.45 -0.79
CA LYS A 99 -3.80 -15.70 -1.50
C LYS A 99 -4.90 -16.49 -0.79
N ARG A 100 -4.85 -16.63 0.54
CA ARG A 100 -5.87 -17.38 1.32
C ARG A 100 -7.24 -16.74 1.23
N SER A 101 -7.31 -15.42 1.27
CA SER A 101 -8.59 -14.67 1.24
C SER A 101 -9.24 -14.62 -0.14
N GLY A 102 -8.47 -14.82 -1.21
CA GLY A 102 -8.93 -14.60 -2.58
C GLY A 102 -9.28 -13.15 -2.89
N ALA A 103 -8.73 -12.23 -2.10
CA ALA A 103 -8.98 -10.80 -2.26
C ALA A 103 -8.36 -10.24 -3.54
N LYS A 104 -8.93 -9.17 -4.07
CA LYS A 104 -8.38 -8.40 -5.18
C LYS A 104 -7.39 -7.33 -4.74
N ALA A 105 -7.53 -6.90 -3.50
CA ALA A 105 -6.61 -5.99 -2.83
C ALA A 105 -6.43 -6.40 -1.37
N THR A 106 -5.19 -6.38 -0.90
CA THR A 106 -4.85 -6.66 0.50
C THR A 106 -4.00 -5.53 1.05
N MET A 107 -4.29 -5.09 2.27
CA MET A 107 -3.70 -3.93 2.91
C MET A 107 -3.02 -4.33 4.21
N ALA A 108 -1.79 -3.86 4.42
CA ALA A 108 -1.17 -3.88 5.73
C ALA A 108 -1.77 -2.80 6.62
N LEU A 109 -2.05 -3.15 7.86
CA LEU A 109 -2.61 -2.25 8.86
C LEU A 109 -1.64 -2.03 10.01
N TRP A 110 -1.77 -0.88 10.65
CA TRP A 110 -1.09 -0.55 11.90
C TRP A 110 -2.12 -0.30 12.99
N GLU A 111 -1.88 -0.84 14.18
CA GLU A 111 -2.70 -0.54 15.34
C GLU A 111 -2.20 0.70 16.05
N VAL A 112 -3.13 1.59 16.44
CA VAL A 112 -2.85 2.84 17.14
C VAL A 112 -3.71 2.95 18.40
N GLU A 113 -3.20 3.64 19.42
CA GLU A 113 -3.97 3.92 20.64
C GLU A 113 -5.07 4.94 20.39
N ASP A 114 -4.77 6.01 19.66
CA ASP A 114 -5.72 7.05 19.26
C ASP A 114 -5.88 7.07 17.74
N PRO A 115 -7.00 6.57 17.20
CA PRO A 115 -7.25 6.56 15.77
C PRO A 115 -7.77 7.90 15.20
N SER A 116 -8.13 8.86 16.03
CA SER A 116 -8.80 10.10 15.60
C SER A 116 -8.05 10.92 14.55
N PRO A 117 -6.69 10.97 14.50
CA PRO A 117 -5.97 11.70 13.46
C PRO A 117 -5.91 11.00 12.10
N PHE A 118 -6.32 9.72 12.03
CA PHE A 118 -6.09 8.82 10.91
C PHE A 118 -7.38 8.37 10.22
N GLY A 119 -7.20 7.64 9.13
CA GLY A 119 -8.28 6.86 8.50
C GLY A 119 -8.31 5.45 9.07
N ILE A 120 -9.42 5.05 9.69
CA ILE A 120 -9.60 3.70 10.26
C ILE A 120 -10.21 2.73 9.26
N VAL A 121 -9.92 1.44 9.47
CA VAL A 121 -10.38 0.35 8.64
C VAL A 121 -11.24 -0.59 9.47
N GLY A 122 -12.46 -0.85 9.04
CA GLY A 122 -13.38 -1.79 9.66
C GLY A 122 -13.25 -3.17 9.02
N LEU A 123 -13.01 -4.18 9.85
CA LEU A 123 -12.80 -5.56 9.44
C LEU A 123 -13.96 -6.47 9.84
N SER A 124 -14.14 -7.53 9.06
CA SER A 124 -15.04 -8.64 9.36
C SER A 124 -14.34 -9.98 9.13
N SER A 125 -14.77 -11.00 9.86
CA SER A 125 -14.28 -12.37 9.69
C SER A 125 -14.73 -13.03 8.37
N SER A 126 -15.71 -12.45 7.68
CA SER A 126 -16.19 -12.93 6.38
C SER A 126 -16.44 -11.76 5.41
N ALA A 127 -16.46 -12.06 4.11
CA ALA A 127 -16.62 -11.06 3.06
C ALA A 127 -17.94 -10.25 3.15
N GLU A 128 -18.98 -10.80 3.75
CA GLU A 128 -20.30 -10.16 3.91
C GLU A 128 -20.67 -9.93 5.40
N GLY A 129 -19.73 -10.19 6.32
CA GLY A 129 -19.97 -10.09 7.76
C GLY A 129 -20.05 -8.65 8.28
N GLU A 130 -20.49 -8.54 9.53
CA GLU A 130 -20.49 -7.28 10.27
C GLU A 130 -19.08 -6.91 10.74
N ILE A 131 -18.85 -5.62 10.97
CA ILE A 131 -17.56 -5.12 11.47
C ILE A 131 -17.37 -5.57 12.92
N ASP A 132 -16.21 -6.16 13.18
CA ASP A 132 -15.72 -6.47 14.51
C ASP A 132 -14.44 -5.67 14.76
N GLY A 133 -14.51 -4.68 15.64
CA GLY A 133 -13.41 -3.77 15.96
C GLY A 133 -12.24 -4.42 16.70
N SER A 134 -12.38 -5.68 17.16
CA SER A 134 -11.30 -6.43 17.80
C SER A 134 -10.40 -7.18 16.81
N LEU A 135 -10.81 -7.28 15.55
CA LEU A 135 -10.06 -8.00 14.53
C LEU A 135 -8.78 -7.28 14.13
N ARG A 136 -7.73 -8.05 13.95
CA ARG A 136 -6.43 -7.64 13.43
C ARG A 136 -6.18 -8.12 11.98
N GLU A 137 -7.01 -9.04 11.52
CA GLU A 137 -6.98 -9.61 10.18
C GLU A 137 -8.42 -9.93 9.75
N GLY A 138 -8.76 -9.60 8.50
CA GLY A 138 -10.09 -9.89 7.98
C GLY A 138 -10.44 -9.14 6.70
N TYR A 139 -11.65 -9.33 6.25
CA TYR A 139 -12.19 -8.62 5.09
C TYR A 139 -12.50 -7.17 5.43
N ILE A 140 -12.08 -6.25 4.56
CA ILE A 140 -12.34 -4.82 4.71
C ILE A 140 -13.81 -4.55 4.36
N ARG A 141 -14.53 -3.91 5.29
CA ARG A 141 -15.95 -3.56 5.13
C ARG A 141 -16.21 -2.06 5.07
N ARG A 142 -15.33 -1.26 5.67
CA ARG A 142 -15.53 0.18 5.77
C ARG A 142 -14.24 0.93 5.97
N PHE A 143 -14.19 2.13 5.41
CA PHE A 143 -13.19 3.15 5.73
C PHE A 143 -13.88 4.36 6.38
N LYS A 144 -13.24 4.95 7.36
CA LYS A 144 -13.67 6.22 7.95
C LYS A 144 -12.46 7.11 8.20
N GLU A 145 -12.44 8.26 7.57
CA GLU A 145 -11.37 9.25 7.76
C GLU A 145 -11.64 10.07 9.01
N LYS A 146 -10.61 10.23 9.87
CA LYS A 146 -10.60 11.06 11.06
C LYS A 146 -11.88 10.94 11.91
N PRO A 147 -12.16 9.75 12.45
CA PRO A 147 -13.37 9.52 13.22
C PRO A 147 -13.35 10.31 14.52
N THR A 148 -14.53 10.74 14.98
CA THR A 148 -14.67 11.12 16.40
C THR A 148 -14.59 9.85 17.28
N PRO A 149 -14.37 9.97 18.60
CA PRO A 149 -14.37 8.79 19.48
C PRO A 149 -15.63 7.93 19.38
N GLU A 150 -16.80 8.56 19.17
CA GLU A 150 -18.09 7.86 19.05
C GLU A 150 -18.25 7.17 17.67
N GLU A 151 -17.55 7.64 16.66
CA GLU A 151 -17.58 7.08 15.31
C GLU A 151 -16.53 5.99 15.10
N ALA A 152 -15.55 5.87 16.00
CA ALA A 152 -14.47 4.92 15.87
C ALA A 152 -14.98 3.49 16.09
N PHE A 153 -14.95 2.69 15.04
CA PHE A 153 -15.35 1.27 15.07
C PHE A 153 -14.14 0.32 15.09
N SER A 154 -12.93 0.84 14.99
CA SER A 154 -11.67 0.10 15.10
C SER A 154 -10.52 1.04 15.46
N ASN A 155 -9.36 0.47 15.79
CA ASN A 155 -8.12 1.19 16.05
C ASN A 155 -6.99 0.78 15.08
N VAL A 156 -7.34 0.16 13.96
CA VAL A 156 -6.39 -0.19 12.91
C VAL A 156 -6.47 0.79 11.74
N ILE A 157 -5.32 1.24 11.28
CA ILE A 157 -5.17 2.23 10.23
C ILE A 157 -4.38 1.68 9.06
N ASN A 158 -4.49 2.31 7.89
CA ASN A 158 -3.72 1.98 6.70
C ASN A 158 -2.22 2.23 6.92
N ALA A 159 -1.40 1.19 6.82
CA ALA A 159 0.06 1.28 7.01
C ALA A 159 0.84 1.65 5.73
N GLY A 160 0.16 1.77 4.59
CA GLY A 160 0.78 2.21 3.33
C GLY A 160 1.51 1.12 2.54
N LEU A 161 1.21 -0.15 2.79
CA LEU A 161 1.64 -1.28 1.97
C LEU A 161 0.43 -2.07 1.47
N TYR A 162 0.42 -2.38 0.18
CA TYR A 162 -0.70 -3.04 -0.49
C TYR A 162 -0.22 -4.17 -1.39
N ILE A 163 -1.04 -5.20 -1.53
CA ILE A 163 -0.91 -6.25 -2.55
C ILE A 163 -2.16 -6.17 -3.43
N LEU A 164 -1.98 -5.98 -4.72
CA LEU A 164 -3.07 -5.75 -5.67
C LEU A 164 -2.97 -6.71 -6.85
N GLU A 165 -4.12 -7.22 -7.26
CA GLU A 165 -4.25 -7.91 -8.53
C GLU A 165 -4.23 -6.91 -9.71
N PRO A 166 -3.70 -7.29 -10.89
CA PRO A 166 -3.57 -6.37 -12.05
C PRO A 166 -4.86 -5.68 -12.45
N GLU A 167 -6.00 -6.37 -12.38
CA GLU A 167 -7.31 -5.80 -12.72
C GLU A 167 -7.73 -4.64 -11.80
N VAL A 168 -7.21 -4.58 -10.58
CA VAL A 168 -7.45 -3.44 -9.66
C VAL A 168 -6.81 -2.18 -10.22
N MET A 169 -5.58 -2.27 -10.70
CA MET A 169 -4.88 -1.14 -11.31
C MET A 169 -5.52 -0.68 -12.62
N ALA A 170 -6.13 -1.60 -13.36
CA ALA A 170 -6.87 -1.27 -14.58
C ALA A 170 -8.11 -0.39 -14.33
N LEU A 171 -8.62 -0.33 -13.11
CA LEU A 171 -9.73 0.55 -12.74
C LEU A 171 -9.32 2.03 -12.58
N VAL A 172 -8.03 2.30 -12.41
CA VAL A 172 -7.52 3.67 -12.26
C VAL A 172 -7.63 4.39 -13.60
N PRO A 173 -8.32 5.54 -13.68
CA PRO A 173 -8.45 6.30 -14.93
C PRO A 173 -7.08 6.76 -15.46
N GLU A 174 -6.92 6.71 -16.77
CA GLU A 174 -5.73 7.21 -17.43
C GLU A 174 -5.70 8.75 -17.42
N GLY A 175 -4.54 9.32 -17.08
CA GLY A 175 -4.33 10.77 -17.13
C GLY A 175 -5.00 11.57 -16.02
N GLU A 176 -5.62 10.92 -15.05
CA GLU A 176 -6.27 11.58 -13.93
C GLU A 176 -5.46 11.45 -12.64
N LYS A 177 -5.55 12.48 -11.79
CA LYS A 177 -5.02 12.41 -10.43
C LYS A 177 -5.90 11.49 -9.59
N TYR A 178 -5.33 10.39 -9.11
CA TYR A 178 -6.05 9.33 -8.41
C TYR A 178 -5.25 8.77 -7.25
N ASP A 179 -5.88 8.65 -6.08
CA ASP A 179 -5.25 8.13 -4.88
C ASP A 179 -5.82 6.76 -4.49
N PHE A 180 -4.97 5.89 -3.94
CA PHE A 180 -5.41 4.59 -3.41
C PHE A 180 -6.49 4.74 -2.35
N SER A 181 -6.21 5.50 -1.29
CA SER A 181 -7.11 5.61 -0.13
C SER A 181 -8.35 6.44 -0.39
N LYS A 182 -8.23 7.52 -1.19
CA LYS A 182 -9.35 8.45 -1.42
C LYS A 182 -10.29 8.02 -2.53
N ASN A 183 -9.76 7.29 -3.51
CA ASN A 183 -10.51 6.99 -4.73
C ASN A 183 -10.64 5.48 -4.97
N LEU A 184 -9.51 4.74 -5.06
CA LEU A 184 -9.53 3.36 -5.53
C LEU A 184 -10.16 2.41 -4.52
N PHE A 185 -9.72 2.42 -3.27
CA PHE A 185 -10.24 1.49 -2.26
C PHE A 185 -11.73 1.70 -1.96
N PRO A 186 -12.24 2.94 -1.80
CA PRO A 186 -13.68 3.16 -1.70
C PRO A 186 -14.46 2.60 -2.89
N ARG A 187 -13.93 2.80 -4.12
CA ARG A 187 -14.55 2.27 -5.34
C ARG A 187 -14.61 0.74 -5.35
N LEU A 188 -13.56 0.05 -4.90
CA LEU A 188 -13.57 -1.42 -4.79
C LEU A 188 -14.67 -1.90 -3.84
N LEU A 189 -14.86 -1.23 -2.70
CA LEU A 189 -15.95 -1.55 -1.77
C LEU A 189 -17.33 -1.35 -2.40
N GLU A 190 -17.54 -0.25 -3.11
CA GLU A 190 -18.80 0.04 -3.83
C GLU A 190 -19.10 -1.01 -4.91
N MET A 191 -18.06 -1.50 -5.59
CA MET A 191 -18.17 -2.57 -6.59
C MET A 191 -18.36 -3.96 -5.98
N GLY A 192 -18.25 -4.11 -4.67
CA GLY A 192 -18.33 -5.40 -3.99
C GLY A 192 -17.13 -6.31 -4.25
N TRP A 193 -15.99 -5.75 -4.66
CA TRP A 193 -14.76 -6.54 -4.84
C TRP A 193 -14.15 -6.89 -3.49
N PRO A 194 -13.73 -8.16 -3.28
CA PRO A 194 -13.18 -8.58 -2.00
C PRO A 194 -11.86 -7.88 -1.71
N MET A 195 -11.80 -7.23 -0.56
CA MET A 195 -10.62 -6.61 0.01
C MET A 195 -10.30 -7.24 1.36
N TYR A 196 -9.03 -7.44 1.63
CA TYR A 196 -8.55 -8.06 2.85
C TYR A 196 -7.50 -7.18 3.54
N ALA A 197 -7.29 -7.35 4.82
CA ALA A 197 -6.24 -6.62 5.53
C ALA A 197 -5.68 -7.45 6.68
N GLN A 198 -4.43 -7.19 7.02
CA GLN A 198 -3.72 -7.80 8.13
C GLN A 198 -2.89 -6.75 8.85
N ALA A 199 -3.03 -6.68 10.18
CA ALA A 199 -2.18 -5.83 11.00
C ALA A 199 -0.75 -6.35 11.04
N ILE A 200 0.20 -5.43 11.01
CA ILE A 200 1.62 -5.69 11.26
C ILE A 200 1.92 -5.54 12.75
N ASP A 201 2.88 -6.32 13.26
CA ASP A 201 3.36 -6.25 14.66
C ASP A 201 4.40 -5.14 14.85
#